data_c9e953a4f754ac34644bcb2e56efb270
#
_entry.id   c9e953a4f754ac34644bcb2e56efb270
#
_cell.length_a   1.000
_cell.length_b   1.000
_cell.length_c   1.000
_cell.angle_alpha   90.00
_cell.angle_beta   90.00
_cell.angle_gamma   90.00
#
_symmetry.space_group_name_H-M   'P 1'
#
loop_
_entity.id
_entity.type
_entity.pdbx_description
1 polymer ?
#
loop_
_entity_poly.entity_id
_entity_poly.type
_entity_poly.pdbx_seq_one_letter_code
_entity_poly.pdbx_strand_id
1 'polypeptide(L)'
;LNMAFPKKARFVVIGAGIHGLSTAWHLSEKLKKKNGNGTNNDIVVIDKSGIASGASGVACGVVRNNYFQPAMRELMMHSVKIWESDPKNFSYHPVGYMQISPESMHKDVASIYEQQKSIGYESEFVEGREDVMKYMKNIFHDWQAKGITSVLHEKRGGYANNTASI
;
A
#
# COMPACT_ATOMS: atom_id res chain seq x y z
N LEU A 1 -5.51 -3.67 35.03
CA LEU A 1 -6.30 -2.47 34.72
C LEU A 1 -7.70 -2.93 34.24
N ASN A 2 -8.70 -2.85 35.16
CA ASN A 2 -10.11 -2.99 34.78
C ASN A 2 -10.53 -1.75 34.01
N MET A 3 -10.30 -1.71 32.71
CA MET A 3 -10.90 -0.69 31.87
C MET A 3 -12.38 -1.05 31.67
N ALA A 4 -13.26 -0.36 32.38
CA ALA A 4 -14.69 -0.48 32.16
C ALA A 4 -15.00 0.06 30.75
N PHE A 5 -15.71 -0.71 29.94
CA PHE A 5 -16.20 -0.24 28.64
C PHE A 5 -17.02 1.03 28.81
N PRO A 6 -16.84 2.06 27.97
CA PRO A 6 -17.66 3.26 28.04
C PRO A 6 -19.13 2.89 27.81
N LYS A 7 -20.00 3.36 28.69
CA LYS A 7 -21.45 3.10 28.59
C LYS A 7 -22.13 3.79 27.42
N LYS A 8 -21.48 4.82 26.85
CA LYS A 8 -21.97 5.59 25.70
C LYS A 8 -20.78 6.01 24.83
N ALA A 9 -20.95 5.98 23.55
CA ALA A 9 -20.03 6.54 22.57
C ALA A 9 -20.84 7.22 21.46
N ARG A 10 -20.32 8.27 20.89
CA ARG A 10 -20.94 8.96 19.76
C ARG A 10 -20.75 8.16 18.46
N PHE A 11 -19.59 7.53 18.32
CA PHE A 11 -19.24 6.70 17.18
C PHE A 11 -18.65 5.37 17.68
N VAL A 12 -19.06 4.29 17.05
CA VAL A 12 -18.52 2.96 17.30
C VAL A 12 -18.03 2.39 15.98
N VAL A 13 -16.76 2.01 15.94
CA VAL A 13 -16.13 1.33 14.79
C VAL A 13 -15.97 -0.14 15.17
N ILE A 14 -16.54 -1.03 14.37
CA ILE A 14 -16.47 -2.48 14.57
C ILE A 14 -15.39 -3.05 13.65
N GLY A 15 -14.34 -3.60 14.25
CA GLY A 15 -13.17 -4.14 13.58
C GLY A 15 -11.93 -3.24 13.75
N ALA A 16 -10.86 -3.81 14.28
CA ALA A 16 -9.57 -3.16 14.48
C ALA A 16 -8.52 -3.60 13.42
N GLY A 17 -8.96 -3.83 12.20
CA GLY A 17 -8.10 -3.96 11.02
C GLY A 17 -7.76 -2.58 10.44
N ILE A 18 -6.99 -2.55 9.35
CA ILE A 18 -6.53 -1.30 8.70
C ILE A 18 -7.69 -0.34 8.37
N HIS A 19 -8.81 -0.84 7.86
CA HIS A 19 -9.96 0.00 7.52
C HIS A 19 -10.60 0.63 8.76
N GLY A 20 -10.82 -0.15 9.82
CA GLY A 20 -11.44 0.35 11.04
C GLY A 20 -10.57 1.38 11.75
N LEU A 21 -9.29 1.09 11.92
CA LEU A 21 -8.35 1.99 12.58
C LEU A 21 -8.10 3.27 11.76
N SER A 22 -7.92 3.16 10.45
CA SER A 22 -7.81 4.32 9.56
C SER A 22 -9.07 5.19 9.62
N THR A 23 -10.26 4.58 9.62
CA THR A 23 -11.53 5.31 9.76
C THR A 23 -11.60 6.04 11.09
N ALA A 24 -11.28 5.37 12.19
CA ALA A 24 -11.29 5.97 13.53
C ALA A 24 -10.29 7.14 13.63
N TRP A 25 -9.09 6.96 13.09
CA TRP A 25 -8.06 8.00 13.07
C TRP A 25 -8.50 9.25 12.28
N HIS A 26 -8.95 9.07 11.04
CA HIS A 26 -9.42 10.17 10.20
C HIS A 26 -10.64 10.89 10.80
N LEU A 27 -11.55 10.13 11.41
CA LEU A 27 -12.70 10.69 12.12
C LEU A 27 -12.25 11.55 13.32
N SER A 28 -11.29 11.03 14.10
CA SER A 28 -10.70 11.74 15.23
C SER A 28 -10.10 13.08 14.80
N GLU A 29 -9.30 13.09 13.73
CA GLU A 29 -8.69 14.31 13.21
C GLU A 29 -9.74 15.34 12.72
N LYS A 30 -10.81 14.88 12.07
CA LYS A 30 -11.90 15.77 11.66
C LYS A 30 -12.68 16.35 12.84
N LEU A 31 -12.91 15.55 13.87
CA LEU A 31 -13.59 16.01 15.09
C LEU A 31 -12.75 17.01 15.88
N LYS A 32 -11.44 16.81 16.01
CA LYS A 32 -10.52 17.79 16.61
C LYS A 32 -10.58 19.12 15.89
N LYS A 33 -10.52 19.14 14.57
CA LYS A 33 -10.60 20.36 13.76
C LYS A 33 -11.93 21.12 13.96
N LYS A 34 -13.04 20.37 14.14
CA LYS A 34 -14.37 20.96 14.28
C LYS A 34 -14.67 21.50 15.69
N ASN A 35 -14.20 20.79 16.72
CA ASN A 35 -14.63 21.03 18.11
C ASN A 35 -13.53 21.69 18.98
N GLY A 36 -12.40 22.10 18.40
CA GLY A 36 -11.22 22.47 19.20
C GLY A 36 -10.64 21.22 19.91
N ASN A 37 -9.94 21.38 21.00
CA ASN A 37 -9.33 20.28 21.78
C ASN A 37 -10.34 19.30 22.40
N GLY A 38 -11.36 18.88 21.66
CA GLY A 38 -12.35 17.87 22.06
C GLY A 38 -11.70 16.59 22.53
N THR A 39 -12.16 16.07 23.65
CA THR A 39 -11.70 14.80 24.22
C THR A 39 -11.99 13.65 23.27
N ASN A 40 -11.01 12.75 23.07
CA ASN A 40 -11.09 11.58 22.18
C ASN A 40 -12.10 10.50 22.62
N ASN A 41 -12.98 10.77 23.56
CA ASN A 41 -13.95 9.81 24.11
C ASN A 41 -15.18 9.61 23.22
N ASP A 42 -15.28 10.31 22.09
CA ASP A 42 -16.41 10.19 21.17
C ASP A 42 -16.36 8.94 20.30
N ILE A 43 -15.17 8.34 20.13
CA ILE A 43 -14.95 7.21 19.24
C ILE A 43 -14.51 5.98 20.06
N VAL A 44 -15.18 4.88 19.85
CA VAL A 44 -14.79 3.57 20.39
C VAL A 44 -14.57 2.60 19.25
N VAL A 45 -13.41 1.95 19.24
CA VAL A 45 -13.12 0.85 18.32
C VAL A 45 -13.25 -0.46 19.11
N ILE A 46 -14.01 -1.38 18.57
CA ILE A 46 -14.20 -2.72 19.17
C ILE A 46 -13.79 -3.79 18.16
N ASP A 47 -13.14 -4.83 18.65
CA ASP A 47 -12.79 -6.01 17.86
C ASP A 47 -13.02 -7.27 18.68
N LYS A 48 -13.35 -8.38 18.01
CA LYS A 48 -13.58 -9.67 18.66
C LYS A 48 -12.31 -10.34 19.20
N SER A 49 -11.15 -9.93 18.69
CA SER A 49 -9.86 -10.56 19.01
C SER A 49 -8.82 -9.51 19.38
N GLY A 50 -8.20 -8.84 18.40
CA GLY A 50 -7.17 -7.85 18.64
C GLY A 50 -6.83 -7.09 17.38
N ILE A 51 -6.00 -6.06 17.51
CA ILE A 51 -5.55 -5.24 16.38
C ILE A 51 -4.93 -6.15 15.31
N ALA A 52 -5.36 -5.95 14.06
CA ALA A 52 -4.86 -6.67 12.89
C ALA A 52 -4.98 -8.21 12.95
N SER A 53 -5.78 -8.77 13.84
CA SER A 53 -5.91 -10.23 14.02
C SER A 53 -6.57 -10.97 12.84
N GLY A 54 -7.19 -10.23 11.92
CA GLY A 54 -7.83 -10.77 10.71
C GLY A 54 -6.99 -10.56 9.44
N ALA A 55 -7.67 -10.29 8.33
CA ALA A 55 -7.08 -10.14 6.99
C ALA A 55 -5.90 -9.15 6.92
N SER A 56 -5.95 -8.07 7.70
CA SER A 56 -4.88 -7.08 7.73
C SER A 56 -3.54 -7.64 8.23
N GLY A 57 -3.57 -8.52 9.23
CA GLY A 57 -2.36 -9.13 9.79
C GLY A 57 -1.77 -10.26 8.94
N VAL A 58 -2.56 -10.88 8.07
CA VAL A 58 -2.12 -11.96 7.18
C VAL A 58 -1.88 -11.50 5.73
N ALA A 59 -2.11 -10.23 5.43
CA ALA A 59 -1.85 -9.66 4.13
C ALA A 59 -0.36 -9.72 3.79
N CYS A 60 0.00 -9.75 2.49
CA CYS A 60 1.40 -9.74 2.07
C CYS A 60 2.11 -8.39 2.27
N GLY A 61 1.37 -7.35 2.61
CA GLY A 61 1.90 -6.01 2.86
C GLY A 61 2.48 -5.28 1.65
N VAL A 62 2.31 -5.80 0.44
CA VAL A 62 2.85 -5.19 -0.78
C VAL A 62 2.15 -3.89 -1.10
N VAL A 63 2.94 -2.84 -1.30
CA VAL A 63 2.50 -1.50 -1.74
C VAL A 63 2.95 -1.30 -3.18
N ARG A 64 2.00 -1.08 -4.09
CA ARG A 64 2.26 -0.95 -5.53
C ARG A 64 1.16 -0.16 -6.24
N ASN A 65 1.43 0.30 -7.45
CA ASN A 65 0.44 0.93 -8.35
C ASN A 65 0.09 0.06 -9.58
N ASN A 66 0.56 -1.17 -9.63
CA ASN A 66 0.34 -2.11 -10.73
C ASN A 66 -1.08 -2.68 -10.71
N TYR A 67 -2.03 -1.94 -11.30
CA TYR A 67 -3.44 -2.33 -11.41
C TYR A 67 -4.01 -1.98 -12.78
N PHE A 68 -4.87 -2.84 -13.33
CA PHE A 68 -5.55 -2.60 -14.60
C PHE A 68 -6.67 -1.56 -14.47
N GLN A 69 -7.34 -1.48 -13.32
CA GLN A 69 -8.45 -0.57 -13.10
C GLN A 69 -7.96 0.87 -12.89
N PRO A 70 -8.41 1.86 -13.67
CA PRO A 70 -8.00 3.26 -13.54
C PRO A 70 -8.21 3.82 -12.12
N ALA A 71 -9.39 3.62 -11.56
CA ALA A 71 -9.72 4.09 -10.21
C ALA A 71 -8.77 3.52 -9.14
N MET A 72 -8.35 2.25 -9.28
CA MET A 72 -7.38 1.65 -8.36
C MET A 72 -6.01 2.28 -8.49
N ARG A 73 -5.55 2.61 -9.70
CA ARG A 73 -4.26 3.29 -9.89
C ARG A 73 -4.23 4.68 -9.25
N GLU A 74 -5.28 5.47 -9.47
CA GLU A 74 -5.40 6.78 -8.84
C GLU A 74 -5.42 6.69 -7.31
N LEU A 75 -6.20 5.74 -6.78
CA LEU A 75 -6.26 5.48 -5.34
C LEU A 75 -4.90 5.05 -4.78
N MET A 76 -4.20 4.14 -5.48
CA MET A 76 -2.88 3.67 -5.04
C MET A 76 -1.80 4.75 -5.15
N MET A 77 -1.85 5.60 -6.18
CA MET A 77 -0.95 6.76 -6.27
C MET A 77 -1.14 7.71 -5.08
N HIS A 78 -2.38 7.97 -4.68
CA HIS A 78 -2.68 8.73 -3.47
C HIS A 78 -2.15 8.00 -2.21
N SER A 79 -2.38 6.71 -2.11
CA SER A 79 -1.97 5.89 -0.96
C SER A 79 -0.44 5.83 -0.80
N VAL A 80 0.32 5.71 -1.89
CA VAL A 80 1.79 5.72 -1.83
C VAL A 80 2.31 7.01 -1.19
N LYS A 81 1.72 8.17 -1.50
CA LYS A 81 2.09 9.44 -0.86
C LYS A 81 1.86 9.43 0.66
N ILE A 82 0.83 8.73 1.11
CA ILE A 82 0.57 8.56 2.55
C ILE A 82 1.66 7.69 3.18
N TRP A 83 1.99 6.55 2.57
CA TRP A 83 3.07 5.68 3.04
C TRP A 83 4.41 6.41 3.12
N GLU A 84 4.73 7.21 2.10
CA GLU A 84 5.94 8.02 2.01
C GLU A 84 5.98 9.19 3.00
N SER A 85 4.84 9.66 3.49
CA SER A 85 4.78 10.81 4.40
C SER A 85 5.36 10.53 5.78
N ASP A 86 5.31 9.28 6.23
CA ASP A 86 5.91 8.84 7.51
C ASP A 86 6.29 7.35 7.45
N PRO A 87 7.34 7.01 6.65
CA PRO A 87 7.71 5.61 6.42
C PRO A 87 8.06 4.86 7.71
N LYS A 88 8.62 5.56 8.68
CA LYS A 88 9.03 4.96 9.95
C LYS A 88 7.82 4.50 10.77
N ASN A 89 6.83 5.36 10.96
CA ASN A 89 5.64 5.01 11.74
C ASN A 89 4.74 4.02 10.99
N PHE A 90 4.66 4.12 9.66
CA PHE A 90 3.95 3.14 8.83
C PHE A 90 4.73 1.86 8.57
N SER A 91 5.95 1.73 9.11
CA SER A 91 6.83 0.59 8.83
C SER A 91 6.90 0.25 7.33
N TYR A 92 6.99 1.31 6.51
CA TYR A 92 7.02 1.22 5.05
C TYR A 92 8.46 1.17 4.52
N HIS A 93 8.72 0.23 3.64
CA HIS A 93 10.02 -0.01 3.04
C HIS A 93 9.92 0.12 1.52
N PRO A 94 10.34 1.26 0.93
CA PRO A 94 10.31 1.49 -0.52
C PRO A 94 11.45 0.76 -1.24
N VAL A 95 11.41 -0.56 -1.22
CA VAL A 95 12.42 -1.43 -1.85
C VAL A 95 12.17 -1.66 -3.34
N GLY A 96 11.11 -1.09 -3.87
CA GLY A 96 10.65 -1.31 -5.23
C GLY A 96 9.65 -2.47 -5.36
N TYR A 97 8.91 -2.44 -6.46
CA TYR A 97 8.07 -3.54 -6.91
C TYR A 97 8.34 -3.79 -8.40
N MET A 98 8.56 -5.03 -8.77
CA MET A 98 8.79 -5.41 -10.16
C MET A 98 7.75 -6.39 -10.66
N GLN A 99 7.14 -6.06 -11.80
CA GLN A 99 6.39 -6.99 -12.64
C GLN A 99 7.34 -7.48 -13.74
N ILE A 100 7.78 -8.72 -13.63
CA ILE A 100 8.60 -9.38 -14.65
C ILE A 100 7.70 -10.29 -15.49
N SER A 101 7.82 -10.25 -16.82
CA SER A 101 6.81 -10.88 -17.67
C SER A 101 7.40 -11.47 -18.95
N PRO A 102 6.84 -12.60 -19.41
CA PRO A 102 7.14 -13.17 -20.73
C PRO A 102 6.44 -12.36 -21.84
N GLU A 103 6.79 -12.66 -23.10
CA GLU A 103 6.24 -12.01 -24.29
C GLU A 103 4.71 -12.01 -24.32
N SER A 104 4.08 -13.09 -23.87
CA SER A 104 2.62 -13.22 -23.87
C SER A 104 1.89 -12.16 -23.02
N MET A 105 2.57 -11.57 -22.03
CA MET A 105 2.04 -10.52 -21.15
C MET A 105 2.55 -9.12 -21.50
N HIS A 106 3.40 -8.99 -22.51
CA HIS A 106 4.06 -7.73 -22.85
C HIS A 106 3.06 -6.58 -23.04
N LYS A 107 2.00 -6.79 -23.83
CA LYS A 107 0.99 -5.76 -24.10
C LYS A 107 0.28 -5.27 -22.85
N ASP A 108 -0.02 -6.17 -21.94
CA ASP A 108 -0.71 -5.85 -20.69
C ASP A 108 0.18 -4.99 -19.79
N VAL A 109 1.45 -5.38 -19.65
CA VAL A 109 2.42 -4.66 -18.81
C VAL A 109 2.76 -3.29 -19.43
N ALA A 110 2.94 -3.20 -20.74
CA ALA A 110 3.11 -1.94 -21.46
C ALA A 110 1.91 -0.99 -21.25
N SER A 111 0.68 -1.53 -21.32
CA SER A 111 -0.54 -0.77 -21.05
C SER A 111 -0.57 -0.21 -19.62
N ILE A 112 -0.15 -0.98 -18.62
CA ILE A 112 -0.05 -0.51 -17.23
C ILE A 112 0.95 0.64 -17.13
N TYR A 113 2.12 0.50 -17.76
CA TYR A 113 3.13 1.56 -17.78
C TYR A 113 2.61 2.87 -18.37
N GLU A 114 2.00 2.83 -19.56
CA GLU A 114 1.43 4.03 -20.19
C GLU A 114 0.34 4.70 -19.31
N GLN A 115 -0.45 3.89 -18.65
CA GLN A 115 -1.49 4.37 -17.75
C GLN A 115 -0.91 4.96 -16.45
N GLN A 116 0.16 4.40 -15.90
CA GLN A 116 0.89 4.98 -14.77
C GLN A 116 1.48 6.33 -15.15
N LYS A 117 2.11 6.41 -16.31
CA LYS A 117 2.66 7.64 -16.87
C LYS A 117 1.60 8.73 -17.04
N SER A 118 0.41 8.37 -17.54
CA SER A 118 -0.69 9.33 -17.76
C SER A 118 -1.20 9.98 -16.48
N ILE A 119 -1.09 9.32 -15.33
CA ILE A 119 -1.48 9.86 -14.01
C ILE A 119 -0.29 10.46 -13.24
N GLY A 120 0.89 10.54 -13.85
CA GLY A 120 2.10 11.07 -13.21
C GLY A 120 2.72 10.14 -12.15
N TYR A 121 2.46 8.84 -12.24
CA TYR A 121 3.13 7.85 -11.40
C TYR A 121 4.40 7.35 -12.09
N GLU A 122 5.55 7.64 -11.50
CA GLU A 122 6.85 7.29 -12.06
C GLU A 122 7.14 5.79 -11.91
N SER A 123 7.39 5.13 -13.02
CA SER A 123 7.86 3.76 -13.11
C SER A 123 8.82 3.63 -14.28
N GLU A 124 9.59 2.56 -14.32
CA GLU A 124 10.55 2.25 -15.38
C GLU A 124 10.07 1.01 -16.13
N PHE A 125 9.96 1.11 -17.45
CA PHE A 125 9.59 -0.01 -18.30
C PHE A 125 10.75 -0.38 -19.21
N VAL A 126 11.20 -1.61 -19.07
CA VAL A 126 12.30 -2.18 -19.87
C VAL A 126 11.73 -3.31 -20.71
N GLU A 127 11.97 -3.26 -22.02
CA GLU A 127 11.49 -4.24 -22.98
C GLU A 127 12.62 -4.81 -23.84
N GLY A 128 12.44 -6.01 -24.33
CA GLY A 128 13.45 -6.75 -25.08
C GLY A 128 14.34 -7.61 -24.19
N ARG A 129 14.64 -8.84 -24.69
CA ARG A 129 15.38 -9.85 -23.92
C ARG A 129 16.75 -9.38 -23.45
N GLU A 130 17.49 -8.69 -24.31
CA GLU A 130 18.85 -8.22 -24.02
C GLU A 130 18.85 -7.10 -22.97
N ASP A 131 17.99 -6.11 -23.16
CA ASP A 131 17.87 -4.98 -22.23
C ASP A 131 17.33 -5.41 -20.88
N VAL A 132 16.34 -6.29 -20.86
CA VAL A 132 15.83 -6.90 -19.62
C VAL A 132 16.95 -7.68 -18.91
N MET A 133 17.72 -8.50 -19.64
CA MET A 133 18.83 -9.24 -19.03
C MET A 133 19.87 -8.31 -18.43
N LYS A 134 20.24 -7.26 -19.15
CA LYS A 134 21.19 -6.23 -18.68
C LYS A 134 20.66 -5.50 -17.45
N TYR A 135 19.41 -5.06 -17.51
CA TYR A 135 18.76 -4.35 -16.42
C TYR A 135 18.70 -5.21 -15.15
N MET A 136 18.22 -6.43 -15.28
CA MET A 136 18.07 -7.34 -14.15
C MET A 136 19.43 -7.75 -13.53
N LYS A 137 20.46 -7.96 -14.34
CA LYS A 137 21.83 -8.25 -13.85
C LYS A 137 22.46 -7.10 -13.08
N ASN A 138 22.11 -5.86 -13.41
CA ASN A 138 22.57 -4.70 -12.63
C ASN A 138 21.98 -4.67 -11.21
N ILE A 139 20.83 -5.29 -11.01
CA ILE A 139 20.15 -5.32 -9.70
C ILE A 139 20.43 -6.65 -8.98
N PHE A 140 20.38 -7.75 -9.71
CA PHE A 140 20.60 -9.11 -9.21
C PHE A 140 21.73 -9.76 -10.03
N HIS A 141 22.94 -9.78 -9.48
CA HIS A 141 24.16 -10.26 -10.17
C HIS A 141 24.06 -11.69 -10.69
N ASP A 142 23.29 -12.52 -10.01
CA ASP A 142 23.06 -13.93 -10.31
C ASP A 142 21.81 -14.21 -11.15
N TRP A 143 21.19 -13.15 -11.72
CA TRP A 143 20.00 -13.28 -12.52
C TRP A 143 20.22 -14.20 -13.74
N GLN A 144 19.41 -15.23 -13.86
CA GLN A 144 19.51 -16.27 -14.92
C GLN A 144 18.18 -16.58 -15.59
N ALA A 145 17.07 -15.91 -15.22
CA ALA A 145 15.76 -16.24 -15.75
C ALA A 145 15.72 -16.06 -17.28
N LYS A 146 15.21 -17.08 -17.97
CA LYS A 146 15.02 -17.10 -19.41
C LYS A 146 13.54 -16.86 -19.75
N GLY A 147 13.30 -16.35 -20.95
CA GLY A 147 11.93 -16.14 -21.43
C GLY A 147 11.24 -14.87 -20.90
N ILE A 148 11.93 -14.06 -20.13
CA ILE A 148 11.45 -12.74 -19.71
C ILE A 148 11.78 -11.72 -20.79
N THR A 149 10.78 -10.93 -21.19
CA THR A 149 10.91 -9.93 -22.27
C THR A 149 10.48 -8.53 -21.84
N SER A 150 9.87 -8.37 -20.67
CA SER A 150 9.53 -7.08 -20.13
C SER A 150 9.62 -7.04 -18.61
N VAL A 151 10.00 -5.87 -18.10
CA VAL A 151 10.04 -5.53 -16.67
C VAL A 151 9.39 -4.17 -16.49
N LEU A 152 8.40 -4.09 -15.61
CA LEU A 152 7.86 -2.84 -15.09
C LEU A 152 8.34 -2.68 -13.66
N HIS A 153 9.18 -1.68 -13.40
CA HIS A 153 9.76 -1.44 -12.08
C HIS A 153 9.21 -0.14 -11.47
N GLU A 154 8.45 -0.29 -10.42
CA GLU A 154 7.93 0.80 -9.60
C GLU A 154 8.90 1.05 -8.43
N LYS A 155 9.79 2.03 -8.55
CA LYS A 155 10.79 2.33 -7.50
C LYS A 155 10.16 2.82 -6.19
N ARG A 156 8.98 3.41 -6.28
CA ARG A 156 8.16 3.85 -5.14
C ARG A 156 7.30 2.73 -4.56
N GLY A 157 7.25 1.57 -5.19
CA GLY A 157 6.64 0.37 -4.63
C GLY A 157 7.48 -0.21 -3.49
N GLY A 158 6.94 -1.23 -2.81
CA GLY A 158 7.65 -1.89 -1.73
C GLY A 158 6.72 -2.67 -0.83
N TYR A 159 6.98 -2.65 0.46
CA TYR A 159 6.13 -3.32 1.44
C TYR A 159 6.01 -2.55 2.74
N ALA A 160 4.96 -2.81 3.48
CA ALA A 160 4.78 -2.38 4.85
C ALA A 160 4.61 -3.60 5.76
N ASN A 161 5.20 -3.55 6.97
CA ASN A 161 5.01 -4.61 7.97
C ASN A 161 3.59 -4.53 8.51
N ASN A 162 2.78 -5.56 8.29
CA ASN A 162 1.34 -5.55 8.55
C ASN A 162 0.94 -5.05 9.93
N THR A 163 1.43 -5.71 10.98
CA THR A 163 1.07 -5.36 12.35
C THR A 163 1.73 -4.09 12.85
N ALA A 164 2.91 -3.76 12.33
CA ALA A 164 3.63 -2.55 12.70
C ALA A 164 3.08 -1.28 12.03
N SER A 165 2.40 -1.44 10.87
CA SER A 165 1.81 -0.33 10.12
C SER A 165 0.36 0.00 10.53
N ILE A 166 -0.21 -0.79 11.40
CA ILE A 166 -1.59 -0.68 11.90
C ILE A 166 -1.59 -0.25 13.36
#